data_4be1aa32f78f97c357ee6108ed6a2435
#
_entry.id   4be1aa32f78f97c357ee6108ed6a2435
#
_cell.length_a   1.000
_cell.length_b   1.000
_cell.length_c   1.000
_cell.angle_alpha   90.00
_cell.angle_beta   90.00
_cell.angle_gamma   90.00
#
_symmetry.space_group_name_H-M   'P 1'
#
loop_
_entity.id
_entity.type
_entity.pdbx_description
1 polymer ?
#
loop_
_entity_poly.entity_id
_entity_poly.type
_entity_poly.pdbx_seq_one_letter_code
_entity_poly.pdbx_strand_id
1 'polypeptide(L)'
;SSNGVYILTISNQLTHILNGMNLEDIWGVSKGWGDRLRSIGINNPMQLQQANPRQIRTLVSVVGERIVYELRGESCLTLEEVVNKKSITVSRSFGNMINDKDSLKKALANHAARAAEKLRYQDSICGGIYIFIKTNRFREQDLQYSNSAIINFDELTDSTTIIIEKSFKLLESLYRSKYNYKKIGITLLGLRQKSESHLDNNYIIQG
;
A
#
# COMPACT_ATOMS: atom_id res chain seq x y z
N SER A 1 18.45 31.43 3.39
CA SER A 1 17.77 31.41 2.10
C SER A 1 16.29 31.52 2.29
N SER A 2 15.60 32.37 1.55
CA SER A 2 14.19 32.73 1.72
C SER A 2 13.19 31.70 1.20
N ASN A 3 13.62 30.54 0.70
CA ASN A 3 12.77 29.58 -0.02
C ASN A 3 12.62 28.20 0.64
N GLY A 4 13.08 28.02 1.89
CA GLY A 4 12.84 26.76 2.65
C GLY A 4 13.49 25.50 2.06
N VAL A 5 14.34 25.62 1.03
CA VAL A 5 15.07 24.50 0.41
C VAL A 5 16.55 24.63 0.78
N TYR A 6 17.08 23.63 1.47
CA TYR A 6 18.50 23.52 1.79
C TYR A 6 19.14 22.43 0.94
N ILE A 7 20.23 22.78 0.23
CA ILE A 7 21.10 21.79 -0.42
C ILE A 7 22.08 21.30 0.65
N LEU A 8 21.92 20.05 1.07
CA LEU A 8 22.77 19.42 2.09
C LEU A 8 24.08 18.94 1.45
N THR A 9 25.10 19.75 1.52
CA THR A 9 26.49 19.30 1.28
C THR A 9 27.09 18.84 2.62
N ILE A 10 27.86 17.75 2.63
CA ILE A 10 28.49 17.19 3.85
C ILE A 10 29.44 18.25 4.40
N SER A 11 29.01 19.00 5.41
CA SER A 11 29.79 20.04 6.08
C SER A 11 29.37 20.13 7.56
N ASN A 12 30.18 20.81 8.36
CA ASN A 12 29.89 21.13 9.78
C ASN A 12 28.51 21.81 9.97
N GLN A 13 28.00 22.49 8.93
CA GLN A 13 26.65 23.09 8.95
C GLN A 13 25.53 22.07 9.00
N LEU A 14 25.66 20.92 8.29
CA LEU A 14 24.68 19.85 8.33
C LEU A 14 24.55 19.25 9.74
N THR A 15 25.67 19.00 10.40
CA THR A 15 25.71 18.51 11.78
C THR A 15 24.97 19.43 12.74
N HIS A 16 25.19 20.74 12.61
CA HIS A 16 24.51 21.75 13.44
C HIS A 16 22.99 21.77 13.19
N ILE A 17 22.57 21.69 11.92
CA ILE A 17 21.16 21.65 11.53
C ILE A 17 20.48 20.39 12.11
N LEU A 18 21.06 19.21 11.87
CA LEU A 18 20.49 17.93 12.33
C LEU A 18 20.40 17.81 13.87
N ASN A 19 21.31 18.46 14.61
CA ASN A 19 21.25 18.51 16.07
C ASN A 19 20.15 19.44 16.59
N GLY A 20 19.81 20.48 15.83
CA GLY A 20 18.79 21.49 16.24
C GLY A 20 17.37 21.19 15.77
N MET A 21 17.18 20.18 14.91
CA MET A 21 15.86 19.79 14.38
C MET A 21 15.15 18.80 15.29
N ASN A 22 13.81 18.83 15.28
CA ASN A 22 13.01 17.75 15.88
C ASN A 22 12.94 16.55 14.94
N LEU A 23 12.72 15.36 15.49
CA LEU A 23 12.52 14.14 14.71
C LEU A 23 11.36 14.24 13.73
N GLU A 24 10.30 14.93 14.12
CA GLU A 24 9.08 15.12 13.33
C GLU A 24 9.26 16.12 12.17
N ASP A 25 10.34 16.88 12.15
CA ASP A 25 10.69 17.74 11.01
C ASP A 25 11.24 16.94 9.83
N ILE A 26 11.61 15.67 10.05
CA ILE A 26 12.00 14.75 8.99
C ILE A 26 10.75 14.25 8.28
N TRP A 27 10.70 14.41 6.95
CA TRP A 27 9.63 13.86 6.15
C TRP A 27 9.49 12.34 6.35
N GLY A 28 8.29 11.88 6.69
CA GLY A 28 8.00 10.47 6.96
C GLY A 28 8.06 10.07 8.44
N VAL A 29 8.58 10.92 9.35
CA VAL A 29 8.57 10.68 10.79
C VAL A 29 7.31 11.28 11.41
N SER A 30 6.39 10.42 11.86
CA SER A 30 5.21 10.82 12.60
C SER A 30 5.52 11.03 14.09
N LYS A 31 4.62 11.73 14.81
CA LYS A 31 4.74 11.91 16.27
C LYS A 31 4.90 10.56 16.99
N GLY A 32 4.12 9.53 16.62
CA GLY A 32 4.22 8.20 17.24
C GLY A 32 5.56 7.50 16.97
N TRP A 33 6.23 7.81 15.87
CA TRP A 33 7.59 7.34 15.62
C TRP A 33 8.61 8.12 16.44
N GLY A 34 8.47 9.45 16.53
CA GLY A 34 9.29 10.28 17.38
C GLY A 34 9.26 9.82 18.83
N ASP A 35 8.09 9.50 19.37
CA ASP A 35 7.95 9.01 20.74
C ASP A 35 8.67 7.67 20.95
N ARG A 36 8.56 6.72 20.00
CA ARG A 36 9.30 5.44 20.05
C ARG A 36 10.81 5.63 19.95
N LEU A 37 11.27 6.53 19.10
CA LEU A 37 12.70 6.82 18.95
C LEU A 37 13.26 7.45 20.24
N ARG A 38 12.53 8.38 20.86
CA ARG A 38 12.90 8.98 22.14
C ARG A 38 12.96 7.95 23.28
N SER A 39 12.10 6.95 23.29
CA SER A 39 12.11 5.90 24.31
C SER A 39 13.39 5.05 24.31
N ILE A 40 14.17 5.07 23.20
CA ILE A 40 15.47 4.41 23.10
C ILE A 40 16.64 5.42 23.07
N GLY A 41 16.41 6.67 23.46
CA GLY A 41 17.43 7.72 23.59
C GLY A 41 17.75 8.48 22.30
N ILE A 42 16.97 8.31 21.23
CA ILE A 42 17.15 9.06 19.97
C ILE A 42 16.22 10.28 20.01
N ASN A 43 16.79 11.47 20.19
CA ASN A 43 16.03 12.71 20.41
C ASN A 43 16.07 13.68 19.22
N ASN A 44 17.01 13.52 18.30
CA ASN A 44 17.18 14.39 17.15
C ASN A 44 17.66 13.61 15.90
N PRO A 45 17.58 14.22 14.69
CA PRO A 45 18.03 13.62 13.45
C PRO A 45 19.48 13.18 13.41
N MET A 46 20.38 13.86 14.11
CA MET A 46 21.79 13.50 14.17
C MET A 46 21.99 12.15 14.88
N GLN A 47 21.30 11.94 15.99
CA GLN A 47 21.32 10.66 16.71
C GLN A 47 20.66 9.55 15.89
N LEU A 48 19.59 9.87 15.14
CA LEU A 48 18.97 8.92 14.22
C LEU A 48 19.89 8.52 13.08
N GLN A 49 20.65 9.45 12.51
CA GLN A 49 21.67 9.18 11.50
C GLN A 49 22.73 8.16 11.99
N GLN A 50 23.12 8.26 13.29
CA GLN A 50 24.13 7.39 13.90
C GLN A 50 23.57 6.06 14.38
N ALA A 51 22.23 5.90 14.45
CA ALA A 51 21.58 4.71 14.97
C ALA A 51 21.81 3.48 14.08
N ASN A 52 21.68 2.29 14.67
CA ASN A 52 21.73 1.04 13.92
C ASN A 52 20.49 0.88 13.02
N PRO A 53 20.61 0.84 11.68
CA PRO A 53 19.47 0.79 10.76
C PRO A 53 18.53 -0.40 11.02
N ARG A 54 19.08 -1.58 11.35
CA ARG A 54 18.30 -2.79 11.65
C ARG A 54 17.47 -2.64 12.93
N GLN A 55 18.01 -1.98 13.95
CA GLN A 55 17.28 -1.66 15.17
C GLN A 55 16.12 -0.71 14.90
N ILE A 56 16.35 0.31 14.09
CA ILE A 56 15.30 1.27 13.69
C ILE A 56 14.22 0.58 12.85
N ARG A 57 14.58 -0.33 11.95
CA ARG A 57 13.63 -1.16 11.20
C ARG A 57 12.68 -1.94 12.12
N THR A 58 13.21 -2.56 13.16
CA THR A 58 12.42 -3.34 14.13
C THR A 58 11.51 -2.46 14.96
N LEU A 59 11.98 -1.27 15.36
CA LEU A 59 11.27 -0.36 16.25
C LEU A 59 10.11 0.37 15.56
N VAL A 60 10.34 0.85 14.34
CA VAL A 60 9.36 1.66 13.61
C VAL A 60 8.94 1.04 12.28
N SER A 61 9.84 0.81 11.33
CA SER A 61 9.59 0.09 10.06
C SER A 61 10.81 0.10 9.14
N VAL A 62 10.69 -0.58 7.97
CA VAL A 62 11.65 -0.49 6.86
C VAL A 62 11.82 0.95 6.34
N VAL A 63 10.80 1.79 6.43
CA VAL A 63 10.90 3.21 6.05
C VAL A 63 11.81 3.96 7.02
N GLY A 64 11.74 3.67 8.33
CA GLY A 64 12.67 4.23 9.32
C GLY A 64 14.13 3.84 9.05
N GLU A 65 14.39 2.59 8.68
CA GLU A 65 15.71 2.13 8.25
C GLU A 65 16.24 2.94 7.06
N ARG A 66 15.40 3.17 6.04
CA ARG A 66 15.75 3.99 4.86
C ARG A 66 16.09 5.43 5.25
N ILE A 67 15.33 6.05 6.15
CA ILE A 67 15.60 7.40 6.64
C ILE A 67 17.01 7.46 7.27
N VAL A 68 17.46 6.44 7.99
CA VAL A 68 18.82 6.41 8.54
C VAL A 68 19.88 6.44 7.43
N TYR A 69 19.70 5.66 6.37
CA TYR A 69 20.64 5.67 5.23
C TYR A 69 20.61 7.00 4.47
N GLU A 70 19.41 7.56 4.22
CA GLU A 70 19.26 8.84 3.55
C GLU A 70 19.90 10.00 4.35
N LEU A 71 19.78 9.99 5.68
CA LEU A 71 20.46 10.94 6.55
C LEU A 71 22.00 10.83 6.47
N ARG A 72 22.53 9.66 6.12
CA ARG A 72 23.96 9.42 5.86
C ARG A 72 24.41 9.86 4.47
N GLY A 73 23.47 10.30 3.63
CA GLY A 73 23.72 10.62 2.22
C GLY A 73 23.75 9.39 1.30
N GLU A 74 23.34 8.22 1.80
CA GLU A 74 23.19 7.00 1.02
C GLU A 74 21.81 6.99 0.36
N SER A 75 21.76 7.09 -0.97
CA SER A 75 20.48 7.07 -1.70
C SER A 75 19.86 5.68 -1.62
N CYS A 76 18.71 5.57 -0.95
CA CYS A 76 17.93 4.32 -0.91
C CYS A 76 17.11 4.06 -2.18
N LEU A 77 17.14 4.96 -3.16
CA LEU A 77 16.48 4.78 -4.45
C LEU A 77 17.11 3.65 -5.30
N THR A 78 18.38 3.32 -5.07
CA THR A 78 19.07 2.20 -5.72
C THR A 78 18.89 0.86 -4.98
N LEU A 79 18.35 0.88 -3.77
CA LEU A 79 17.98 -0.32 -2.98
C LEU A 79 16.50 -0.70 -3.13
N GLU A 80 15.74 -0.03 -3.98
CA GLU A 80 14.54 -0.61 -4.54
C GLU A 80 14.95 -1.67 -5.57
N GLU A 81 15.38 -2.84 -5.11
CA GLU A 81 14.77 -4.04 -5.65
C GLU A 81 13.28 -3.76 -5.57
N VAL A 82 12.64 -3.66 -6.71
CA VAL A 82 11.18 -3.61 -6.83
C VAL A 82 10.69 -4.90 -6.20
N VAL A 83 10.55 -4.88 -4.86
CA VAL A 83 9.91 -5.99 -4.15
C VAL A 83 8.47 -5.94 -4.64
N ASN A 84 8.19 -6.76 -5.63
CA ASN A 84 6.88 -6.86 -6.23
C ASN A 84 5.86 -6.99 -5.13
N LYS A 85 4.89 -6.11 -5.13
CA LYS A 85 3.87 -6.07 -4.09
C LYS A 85 3.19 -7.42 -4.03
N LYS A 86 3.13 -8.02 -2.85
CA LYS A 86 2.43 -9.29 -2.62
C LYS A 86 0.91 -9.18 -2.82
N SER A 87 0.37 -7.97 -2.89
CA SER A 87 -1.03 -7.67 -3.19
C SER A 87 -1.17 -6.25 -3.74
N ILE A 88 -2.19 -6.03 -4.57
CA ILE A 88 -2.54 -4.71 -5.12
C ILE A 88 -3.96 -4.37 -4.65
N THR A 89 -4.09 -3.32 -3.85
CA THR A 89 -5.38 -2.84 -3.39
C THR A 89 -5.76 -1.52 -4.08
N VAL A 90 -6.99 -1.46 -4.59
CA VAL A 90 -7.60 -0.22 -5.10
C VAL A 90 -8.95 -0.04 -4.42
N SER A 91 -9.13 1.09 -3.75
CA SER A 91 -10.38 1.43 -3.09
C SER A 91 -10.58 2.95 -3.04
N ARG A 92 -11.81 3.39 -2.97
CA ARG A 92 -12.15 4.79 -2.76
C ARG A 92 -13.41 4.92 -1.91
N SER A 93 -13.44 5.92 -1.05
CA SER A 93 -14.67 6.35 -0.39
C SER A 93 -15.46 7.25 -1.32
N PHE A 94 -16.78 7.07 -1.34
CA PHE A 94 -17.69 7.90 -2.16
C PHE A 94 -17.90 9.27 -1.50
N GLY A 95 -17.99 10.32 -2.29
CA GLY A 95 -18.40 11.63 -1.81
C GLY A 95 -19.81 11.55 -1.23
N ASN A 96 -20.77 11.15 -2.06
CA ASN A 96 -22.12 10.79 -1.66
C ASN A 96 -22.23 9.28 -1.46
N MET A 97 -23.01 8.84 -0.48
CA MET A 97 -23.24 7.40 -0.26
C MET A 97 -24.05 6.81 -1.40
N ILE A 98 -23.78 5.55 -1.70
CA ILE A 98 -24.41 4.79 -2.79
C ILE A 98 -25.27 3.68 -2.18
N ASN A 99 -26.51 3.56 -2.63
CA ASN A 99 -27.42 2.50 -2.22
C ASN A 99 -27.89 1.60 -3.37
N ASP A 100 -27.57 1.97 -4.61
CA ASP A 100 -27.91 1.17 -5.80
C ASP A 100 -26.74 0.29 -6.25
N LYS A 101 -27.09 -0.90 -6.75
CA LYS A 101 -26.12 -1.90 -7.18
C LYS A 101 -25.35 -1.50 -8.42
N ASP A 102 -25.95 -0.80 -9.35
CA ASP A 102 -25.34 -0.46 -10.64
C ASP A 102 -24.24 0.57 -10.47
N SER A 103 -24.43 1.55 -9.57
CA SER A 103 -23.38 2.51 -9.21
C SER A 103 -22.22 1.84 -8.50
N LEU A 104 -22.48 0.84 -7.62
CA LEU A 104 -21.43 0.03 -7.01
C LEU A 104 -20.68 -0.82 -8.04
N LYS A 105 -21.38 -1.45 -9.02
CA LYS A 105 -20.76 -2.19 -10.13
C LYS A 105 -19.84 -1.28 -10.95
N LYS A 106 -20.30 -0.08 -11.32
CA LYS A 106 -19.48 0.90 -12.06
C LYS A 106 -18.21 1.29 -11.29
N ALA A 107 -18.35 1.57 -9.99
CA ALA A 107 -17.21 1.90 -9.15
C ALA A 107 -16.23 0.73 -9.02
N LEU A 108 -16.74 -0.49 -8.81
CA LEU A 108 -15.93 -1.71 -8.70
C LEU A 108 -15.20 -2.03 -10.02
N ALA A 109 -15.86 -1.89 -11.17
CA ALA A 109 -15.24 -2.07 -12.47
C ALA A 109 -14.05 -1.12 -12.68
N ASN A 110 -14.22 0.15 -12.33
CA ASN A 110 -13.13 1.14 -12.39
C ASN A 110 -11.97 0.78 -11.45
N HIS A 111 -12.26 0.27 -10.25
CA HIS A 111 -11.21 -0.17 -9.32
C HIS A 111 -10.50 -1.41 -9.82
N ALA A 112 -11.23 -2.38 -10.38
CA ALA A 112 -10.69 -3.60 -10.96
C ALA A 112 -9.78 -3.29 -12.17
N ALA A 113 -10.22 -2.41 -13.06
CA ALA A 113 -9.42 -1.97 -14.20
C ALA A 113 -8.09 -1.31 -13.78
N ARG A 114 -8.14 -0.41 -12.79
CA ARG A 114 -6.94 0.22 -12.23
C ARG A 114 -6.04 -0.77 -11.49
N ALA A 115 -6.60 -1.77 -10.83
CA ALA A 115 -5.82 -2.82 -10.17
C ALA A 115 -5.11 -3.69 -11.21
N ALA A 116 -5.81 -4.09 -12.28
CA ALA A 116 -5.25 -4.85 -13.39
C ALA A 116 -4.16 -4.07 -14.16
N GLU A 117 -4.34 -2.75 -14.34
CA GLU A 117 -3.31 -1.88 -14.91
C GLU A 117 -2.03 -1.90 -14.06
N LYS A 118 -2.15 -1.72 -12.74
CA LYS A 118 -1.00 -1.79 -11.82
C LYS A 118 -0.34 -3.18 -11.81
N LEU A 119 -1.12 -4.25 -11.95
CA LEU A 119 -0.65 -5.62 -12.03
C LEU A 119 0.24 -5.81 -13.26
N ARG A 120 -0.23 -5.38 -14.43
CA ARG A 120 0.54 -5.42 -15.69
C ARG A 120 1.75 -4.52 -15.66
N TYR A 121 1.66 -3.34 -15.04
CA TYR A 121 2.79 -2.42 -14.92
C TYR A 121 3.98 -3.04 -14.16
N GLN A 122 3.73 -3.91 -13.20
CA GLN A 122 4.78 -4.66 -12.48
C GLN A 122 5.05 -6.06 -13.07
N ASP A 123 4.62 -6.32 -14.30
CA ASP A 123 4.77 -7.59 -15.03
C ASP A 123 4.33 -8.82 -14.22
N SER A 124 3.18 -8.70 -13.53
CA SER A 124 2.64 -9.72 -12.64
C SER A 124 1.29 -10.23 -13.08
N ILE A 125 0.95 -11.42 -12.59
CA ILE A 125 -0.35 -12.08 -12.66
C ILE A 125 -0.86 -12.35 -11.26
N CYS A 126 -2.18 -12.50 -11.08
CA CYS A 126 -2.79 -12.77 -9.78
C CYS A 126 -3.58 -14.08 -9.77
N GLY A 127 -3.64 -14.72 -8.59
CA GLY A 127 -4.34 -15.97 -8.35
C GLY A 127 -5.71 -15.81 -7.70
N GLY A 128 -6.17 -14.58 -7.45
CA GLY A 128 -7.47 -14.35 -6.86
C GLY A 128 -7.74 -12.89 -6.55
N ILE A 129 -8.95 -12.63 -6.09
CA ILE A 129 -9.39 -11.31 -5.66
C ILE A 129 -10.14 -11.36 -4.32
N TYR A 130 -10.00 -10.30 -3.57
CA TYR A 130 -10.77 -9.96 -2.39
C TYR A 130 -11.51 -8.67 -2.66
N ILE A 131 -12.81 -8.60 -2.40
CA ILE A 131 -13.57 -7.35 -2.41
C ILE A 131 -14.21 -7.07 -1.06
N PHE A 132 -14.43 -5.82 -0.76
CA PHE A 132 -15.13 -5.39 0.43
C PHE A 132 -16.04 -4.20 0.15
N ILE A 133 -17.14 -4.12 0.89
CA ILE A 133 -18.06 -2.98 0.91
C ILE A 133 -18.34 -2.57 2.34
N LYS A 134 -18.47 -1.24 2.58
CA LYS A 134 -18.67 -0.70 3.92
C LYS A 134 -19.60 0.52 3.90
N THR A 135 -20.43 0.63 4.91
CA THR A 135 -21.16 1.85 5.27
C THR A 135 -20.25 2.86 5.97
N ASN A 136 -20.77 4.03 6.31
CA ASN A 136 -20.04 5.03 7.08
C ASN A 136 -20.23 4.82 8.59
N ARG A 137 -19.23 4.25 9.27
CA ARG A 137 -19.27 3.97 10.71
C ARG A 137 -19.49 5.20 11.62
N PHE A 138 -19.26 6.41 11.09
CA PHE A 138 -19.43 7.66 11.83
C PHE A 138 -20.85 8.23 11.72
N ARG A 139 -21.75 7.57 11.02
CA ARG A 139 -23.17 7.93 10.92
C ARG A 139 -23.98 6.93 11.73
N GLU A 140 -24.11 7.20 13.01
CA GLU A 140 -24.79 6.31 13.96
C GLU A 140 -26.28 6.11 13.66
N GLN A 141 -26.89 7.10 12.99
CA GLN A 141 -28.30 7.03 12.58
C GLN A 141 -28.54 6.09 11.38
N ASP A 142 -27.50 5.71 10.64
CA ASP A 142 -27.61 4.84 9.46
C ASP A 142 -27.39 3.38 9.86
N LEU A 143 -28.09 2.45 9.21
CA LEU A 143 -27.84 1.03 9.36
C LEU A 143 -26.40 0.70 8.98
N GLN A 144 -25.70 -0.01 9.85
CA GLN A 144 -24.29 -0.34 9.67
C GLN A 144 -24.12 -1.71 8.99
N TYR A 145 -23.24 -1.74 8.00
CA TYR A 145 -22.87 -2.96 7.27
C TYR A 145 -21.41 -2.90 6.81
N SER A 146 -20.68 -3.95 7.06
CA SER A 146 -19.32 -4.16 6.55
C SER A 146 -19.16 -5.63 6.23
N ASN A 147 -18.88 -5.94 4.98
CA ASN A 147 -18.70 -7.32 4.56
C ASN A 147 -17.68 -7.41 3.43
N SER A 148 -17.16 -8.62 3.23
CA SER A 148 -16.12 -8.92 2.24
C SER A 148 -16.23 -10.35 1.75
N ALA A 149 -15.66 -10.61 0.57
CA ALA A 149 -15.59 -11.94 -0.02
C ALA A 149 -14.32 -12.12 -0.82
N ILE A 150 -13.89 -13.37 -0.94
CA ILE A 150 -12.71 -13.80 -1.70
C ILE A 150 -13.13 -14.81 -2.75
N ILE A 151 -12.47 -14.78 -3.91
CA ILE A 151 -12.48 -15.85 -4.88
C ILE A 151 -11.05 -16.10 -5.35
N ASN A 152 -10.63 -17.36 -5.35
CA ASN A 152 -9.40 -17.79 -6.01
C ASN A 152 -9.71 -18.14 -7.45
N PHE A 153 -8.77 -17.92 -8.33
CA PHE A 153 -8.86 -18.26 -9.74
C PHE A 153 -8.26 -19.65 -9.97
N ASP A 154 -8.86 -20.39 -10.90
CA ASP A 154 -8.32 -21.69 -11.32
C ASP A 154 -6.99 -21.53 -12.06
N GLU A 155 -6.84 -20.42 -12.80
CA GLU A 155 -5.62 -20.05 -13.50
C GLU A 155 -5.19 -18.62 -13.14
N LEU A 156 -3.88 -18.40 -13.04
CA LEU A 156 -3.31 -17.08 -12.82
C LEU A 156 -3.63 -16.16 -14.00
N THR A 157 -4.00 -14.90 -13.74
CA THR A 157 -4.42 -13.97 -14.79
C THR A 157 -4.03 -12.53 -14.52
N ASP A 158 -3.87 -11.74 -15.60
CA ASP A 158 -3.83 -10.27 -15.58
C ASP A 158 -4.95 -9.65 -16.42
N SER A 159 -5.88 -10.49 -16.89
CA SER A 159 -7.02 -10.09 -17.70
C SER A 159 -7.98 -9.20 -16.92
N THR A 160 -8.10 -7.94 -17.35
CA THR A 160 -9.06 -6.99 -16.78
C THR A 160 -10.48 -7.52 -16.83
N THR A 161 -10.86 -8.18 -17.93
CA THR A 161 -12.22 -8.74 -18.14
C THR A 161 -12.54 -9.80 -17.09
N ILE A 162 -11.64 -10.76 -16.88
CA ILE A 162 -11.81 -11.84 -15.89
C ILE A 162 -11.90 -11.25 -14.48
N ILE A 163 -11.03 -10.31 -14.13
CA ILE A 163 -11.00 -9.65 -12.81
C ILE A 163 -12.33 -8.91 -12.56
N ILE A 164 -12.87 -8.19 -13.56
CA ILE A 164 -14.15 -7.48 -13.43
C ILE A 164 -15.30 -8.47 -13.28
N GLU A 165 -15.37 -9.51 -14.12
CA GLU A 165 -16.44 -10.52 -14.08
C GLU A 165 -16.51 -11.20 -12.71
N LYS A 166 -15.37 -11.69 -12.21
CA LYS A 166 -15.29 -12.34 -10.90
C LYS A 166 -15.61 -11.36 -9.76
N SER A 167 -15.24 -10.06 -9.90
CA SER A 167 -15.60 -9.01 -8.94
C SER A 167 -17.11 -8.81 -8.86
N PHE A 168 -17.80 -8.82 -10.01
CA PHE A 168 -19.25 -8.68 -10.04
C PHE A 168 -19.94 -9.88 -9.39
N LYS A 169 -19.45 -11.09 -9.62
CA LYS A 169 -19.96 -12.30 -8.95
C LYS A 169 -19.88 -12.19 -7.42
N LEU A 170 -18.75 -11.68 -6.91
CA LEU A 170 -18.60 -11.45 -5.46
C LEU A 170 -19.52 -10.31 -4.97
N LEU A 171 -19.66 -9.22 -5.73
CA LEU A 171 -20.55 -8.12 -5.34
C LEU A 171 -22.01 -8.58 -5.22
N GLU A 172 -22.49 -9.49 -6.06
CA GLU A 172 -23.84 -10.06 -5.96
C GLU A 172 -24.07 -10.72 -4.60
N SER A 173 -23.09 -11.44 -4.06
CA SER A 173 -23.20 -12.08 -2.76
C SER A 173 -23.17 -11.10 -1.58
N LEU A 174 -22.47 -9.97 -1.74
CA LEU A 174 -22.26 -8.98 -0.69
C LEU A 174 -23.33 -7.90 -0.64
N TYR A 175 -23.90 -7.53 -1.78
CA TYR A 175 -24.83 -6.40 -1.85
C TYR A 175 -26.12 -6.65 -1.07
N ARG A 176 -26.59 -5.64 -0.37
CA ARG A 176 -27.88 -5.57 0.32
C ARG A 176 -28.51 -4.21 0.09
N SER A 177 -29.73 -4.17 -0.43
CA SER A 177 -30.40 -2.93 -0.91
C SER A 177 -30.72 -1.90 0.18
N LYS A 178 -30.77 -2.30 1.44
CA LYS A 178 -31.17 -1.42 2.55
C LYS A 178 -30.03 -0.56 3.15
N TYR A 179 -28.82 -0.65 2.64
CA TYR A 179 -27.65 0.05 3.19
C TYR A 179 -27.14 1.16 2.30
N ASN A 180 -26.63 2.21 2.93
CA ASN A 180 -25.97 3.33 2.29
C ASN A 180 -24.43 3.13 2.33
N TYR A 181 -23.86 2.67 1.22
CA TYR A 181 -22.44 2.33 1.16
C TYR A 181 -21.56 3.57 1.05
N LYS A 182 -20.52 3.65 1.86
CA LYS A 182 -19.53 4.72 1.85
C LYS A 182 -18.27 4.31 1.10
N LYS A 183 -17.93 3.01 1.06
CA LYS A 183 -16.67 2.55 0.47
C LYS A 183 -16.83 1.17 -0.16
N ILE A 184 -16.18 1.01 -1.32
CA ILE A 184 -15.95 -0.27 -1.98
C ILE A 184 -14.47 -0.37 -2.36
N GLY A 185 -13.91 -1.57 -2.37
CA GLY A 185 -12.54 -1.82 -2.79
C GLY A 185 -12.31 -3.24 -3.28
N ILE A 186 -11.24 -3.39 -4.05
CA ILE A 186 -10.72 -4.66 -4.55
C ILE A 186 -9.25 -4.79 -4.18
N THR A 187 -8.84 -6.01 -3.85
CA THR A 187 -7.43 -6.39 -3.68
C THR A 187 -7.15 -7.61 -4.57
N LEU A 188 -6.11 -7.53 -5.38
CA LEU A 188 -5.57 -8.67 -6.12
C LEU A 188 -4.64 -9.46 -5.19
N LEU A 189 -4.80 -10.77 -5.19
CA LEU A 189 -4.13 -11.71 -4.27
C LEU A 189 -3.29 -12.73 -5.04
N GLY A 190 -2.30 -13.34 -4.37
CA GLY A 190 -1.47 -14.39 -4.95
C GLY A 190 -0.70 -13.90 -6.16
N LEU A 191 -0.08 -12.72 -6.06
CA LEU A 191 0.68 -12.13 -7.15
C LEU A 191 1.96 -12.91 -7.40
N ARG A 192 2.22 -13.22 -8.69
CA ARG A 192 3.45 -13.84 -9.17
C ARG A 192 3.98 -13.06 -10.38
N GLN A 193 5.29 -13.11 -10.60
CA GLN A 193 5.89 -12.60 -11.84
C GLN A 193 5.52 -13.48 -13.03
N LYS A 194 5.27 -12.86 -14.18
CA LYS A 194 5.02 -13.61 -15.42
C LYS A 194 6.20 -14.50 -15.80
N SER A 195 7.43 -14.04 -15.57
CA SER A 195 8.65 -14.82 -15.85
C SER A 195 8.73 -16.12 -15.04
N GLU A 196 8.23 -16.14 -13.81
CA GLU A 196 8.23 -17.32 -12.93
C GLU A 196 7.17 -18.35 -13.35
N SER A 197 6.05 -17.91 -13.94
CA SER A 197 4.96 -18.79 -14.34
C SER A 197 5.28 -19.66 -15.57
N HIS A 198 6.26 -19.28 -16.36
CA HIS A 198 6.73 -20.08 -17.51
C HIS A 198 7.66 -21.23 -17.11
N LEU A 199 8.26 -21.18 -15.91
CA LEU A 199 9.16 -22.23 -15.43
C LEU A 199 8.38 -23.45 -14.90
N ASP A 200 7.22 -23.24 -14.30
CA ASP A 200 6.39 -24.31 -13.73
C ASP A 200 5.74 -25.20 -14.83
N ASN A 201 5.52 -24.67 -16.03
CA ASN A 201 4.94 -25.43 -17.16
C ASN A 201 5.94 -26.31 -17.91
N ASN A 202 7.26 -26.12 -17.75
CA ASN A 202 8.26 -26.92 -18.44
C ASN A 202 8.67 -28.21 -17.71
N TYR A 203 8.21 -28.43 -16.48
CA TYR A 203 8.51 -29.65 -15.72
C TYR A 203 7.46 -30.77 -15.87
N ILE A 204 6.36 -30.54 -16.62
CA ILE A 204 5.27 -31.53 -16.79
C ILE A 204 5.38 -32.32 -18.12
N ILE A 205 6.38 -32.06 -18.98
CA ILE A 205 6.53 -32.76 -20.28
C ILE A 205 7.84 -33.58 -20.30
N GLN A 206 8.16 -34.31 -19.28
CA GLN A 206 9.09 -35.43 -19.30
C GLN A 206 8.70 -36.44 -18.22
N GLY A 207 7.77 -37.28 -18.52
CA GLY A 207 7.37 -38.43 -17.71
C GLY A 207 6.61 -39.41 -18.57
#